data_c78ef9495463477efc2b6453df5abd13
#
_entry.id   c78ef9495463477efc2b6453df5abd13
#
_cell.length_a   1.000
_cell.length_b   1.000
_cell.length_c   1.000
_cell.angle_alpha   90.00
_cell.angle_beta   90.00
_cell.angle_gamma   90.00
#
_symmetry.space_group_name_H-M   'P 1'
#
loop_
_entity.id
_entity.type
_entity.pdbx_description
1 polymer ?
#
loop_
_entity_poly.entity_id
_entity_poly.type
_entity_poly.pdbx_seq_one_letter_code
_entity_poly.pdbx_strand_id
1 'polypeptide(L)'
;MISHESHNHPSQIVPYEGAATGIGGNVRDVCCMGAEVVAVGDGLRFGDLKHTKTKWIHEGVVSGIAGYGNPLGIPHIAGDLYYDEDYNDNCLVAVIAAGIVR
;
A
#
# COMPACT_ATOMS: atom_id res chain seq x y z
N MET A 1 5.34 6.35 -16.80
CA MET A 1 4.36 5.27 -16.57
C MET A 1 3.91 5.29 -15.13
N ILE A 2 2.62 5.11 -14.91
CA ILE A 2 2.03 5.05 -13.57
C ILE A 2 1.17 3.79 -13.50
N SER A 3 1.31 3.05 -12.41
CA SER A 3 0.47 1.91 -12.08
C SER A 3 -0.24 2.16 -10.76
N HIS A 4 -1.48 1.72 -10.65
CA HIS A 4 -2.29 1.85 -9.45
C HIS A 4 -2.99 0.52 -9.15
N GLU A 5 -2.92 0.07 -7.91
CA GLU A 5 -3.60 -1.14 -7.44
C GLU A 5 -4.24 -0.90 -6.09
N SER A 6 -5.27 -1.68 -5.79
CA SER A 6 -5.87 -1.73 -4.47
C SER A 6 -5.78 -3.14 -3.90
N HIS A 7 -5.44 -3.24 -2.61
CA HIS A 7 -5.33 -4.50 -1.87
C HIS A 7 -6.12 -4.39 -0.56
N ASN A 8 -7.42 -4.11 -0.69
CA ASN A 8 -8.28 -3.81 0.45
C ASN A 8 -8.59 -5.05 1.28
N HIS A 9 -9.21 -6.04 0.64
CA HIS A 9 -9.66 -7.25 1.32
C HIS A 9 -8.51 -8.09 1.88
N PRO A 10 -7.43 -8.34 1.13
CA PRO A 10 -6.27 -9.04 1.70
C PRO A 10 -5.69 -8.33 2.92
N SER A 11 -5.62 -7.00 2.91
CA SER A 11 -5.09 -6.23 4.03
C SER A 11 -6.01 -6.28 5.26
N GLN A 12 -7.30 -6.47 5.07
CA GLN A 12 -8.24 -6.63 6.18
C GLN A 12 -8.01 -7.95 6.93
N ILE A 13 -7.54 -8.97 6.23
CA ILE A 13 -7.36 -10.33 6.77
C ILE A 13 -5.91 -10.55 7.21
N VAL A 14 -4.95 -10.21 6.37
CA VAL A 14 -3.50 -10.34 6.62
C VAL A 14 -2.81 -9.02 6.29
N PRO A 15 -2.86 -8.04 7.21
CA PRO A 15 -2.48 -6.65 6.89
C PRO A 15 -1.05 -6.50 6.40
N TYR A 16 -0.09 -7.18 6.99
CA TYR A 16 1.31 -7.07 6.58
C TYR A 16 1.50 -7.62 5.15
N GLU A 17 1.10 -8.87 4.93
CA GLU A 17 1.28 -9.55 3.65
C GLU A 17 0.42 -8.90 2.55
N GLY A 18 -0.80 -8.48 2.87
CA GLY A 18 -1.68 -7.82 1.93
C GLY A 18 -1.09 -6.51 1.41
N ALA A 19 -0.59 -5.67 2.31
CA ALA A 19 0.03 -4.40 1.94
C ALA A 19 1.37 -4.59 1.24
N ALA A 20 2.19 -5.53 1.70
CA ALA A 20 3.46 -5.85 1.06
C ALA A 20 3.25 -6.33 -0.38
N THR A 21 2.25 -7.17 -0.61
CA THR A 21 1.88 -7.65 -1.95
C THR A 21 1.41 -6.48 -2.83
N GLY A 22 0.70 -5.51 -2.25
CA GLY A 22 0.28 -4.31 -2.97
C GLY A 22 1.47 -3.54 -3.53
N ILE A 23 2.47 -3.27 -2.71
CA ILE A 23 3.70 -2.60 -3.15
C ILE A 23 4.44 -3.47 -4.17
N GLY A 24 4.66 -4.74 -3.85
CA GLY A 24 5.45 -5.64 -4.71
C GLY A 24 4.82 -5.85 -6.08
N GLY A 25 3.52 -6.11 -6.13
CA GLY A 25 2.81 -6.34 -7.38
C GLY A 25 2.80 -5.09 -8.26
N ASN A 26 2.56 -3.93 -7.66
CA ASN A 26 2.51 -2.67 -8.38
C ASN A 26 3.88 -2.29 -8.97
N VAL A 27 4.95 -2.41 -8.18
CA VAL A 27 6.32 -2.17 -8.65
C VAL A 27 6.69 -3.15 -9.75
N ARG A 28 6.33 -4.42 -9.59
CA ARG A 28 6.60 -5.45 -10.59
C ARG A 28 5.93 -5.15 -11.92
N ASP A 29 4.68 -4.69 -11.90
CA ASP A 29 3.96 -4.34 -13.12
C ASP A 29 4.68 -3.23 -13.89
N VAL A 30 5.15 -2.19 -13.20
CA VAL A 30 5.90 -1.10 -13.82
C VAL A 30 7.22 -1.61 -14.40
N CYS A 31 7.95 -2.46 -13.66
CA CYS A 31 9.21 -3.06 -14.15
C CYS A 31 8.98 -3.94 -15.38
N CYS A 32 7.91 -4.73 -15.40
CA CYS A 32 7.60 -5.62 -16.53
C CYS A 32 7.28 -4.88 -17.81
N MET A 33 6.88 -3.62 -17.71
CA MET A 33 6.65 -2.76 -18.88
C MET A 33 7.91 -2.06 -19.37
N GLY A 34 9.07 -2.40 -18.83
CA GLY A 34 10.34 -1.83 -19.23
C GLY A 34 10.67 -0.47 -18.62
N ALA A 35 9.94 -0.07 -17.58
CA ALA A 35 10.16 1.19 -16.89
C ALA A 35 11.08 1.02 -15.68
N GLU A 36 11.87 2.04 -15.39
CA GLU A 36 12.64 2.14 -14.16
C GLU A 36 11.75 2.79 -13.10
N VAL A 37 11.46 2.08 -12.01
CA VAL A 37 10.59 2.59 -10.94
C VAL A 37 11.34 3.62 -10.13
N VAL A 38 10.79 4.83 -10.04
CA VAL A 38 11.45 5.97 -9.37
C VAL A 38 10.73 6.43 -8.13
N ALA A 39 9.47 6.04 -7.94
CA ALA A 39 8.68 6.49 -6.79
C ALA A 39 7.50 5.56 -6.53
N VAL A 40 7.11 5.46 -5.25
CA VAL A 40 5.86 4.83 -4.84
C VAL A 40 5.09 5.75 -3.91
N GLY A 41 3.79 5.55 -3.84
CA GLY A 41 2.92 6.27 -2.92
C GLY A 41 1.77 5.39 -2.49
N ASP A 42 1.00 5.85 -1.51
CA ASP A 42 -0.17 5.13 -1.05
C ASP A 42 -1.34 6.05 -0.69
N GLY A 43 -2.53 5.47 -0.66
CA GLY A 43 -3.72 6.08 -0.10
C GLY A 43 -4.37 5.07 0.83
N LEU A 44 -4.43 5.36 2.11
CA LEU A 44 -4.89 4.44 3.13
C LEU A 44 -6.13 4.97 3.83
N ARG A 45 -7.12 4.09 4.00
CA ARG A 45 -8.34 4.39 4.74
C ARG A 45 -8.60 3.25 5.71
N PHE A 46 -8.71 3.60 6.98
CA PHE A 46 -8.95 2.64 8.05
C PHE A 46 -10.21 3.00 8.83
N GLY A 47 -10.70 2.05 9.62
CA GLY A 47 -11.82 2.28 10.51
C GLY A 47 -11.51 3.21 11.67
N ASP A 48 -12.43 3.29 12.63
CA ASP A 48 -12.27 4.12 13.83
C ASP A 48 -11.09 3.60 14.67
N LEU A 49 -10.21 4.52 15.09
CA LEU A 49 -9.07 4.20 15.95
C LEU A 49 -9.47 3.60 17.31
N LYS A 50 -10.70 3.80 17.76
CA LYS A 50 -11.22 3.16 18.95
C LYS A 50 -11.52 1.67 18.76
N HIS A 51 -11.64 1.23 17.53
CA HIS A 51 -11.88 -0.17 17.20
C HIS A 51 -10.56 -0.94 17.27
N THR A 52 -10.51 -1.99 18.09
CA THR A 52 -9.27 -2.74 18.33
C THR A 52 -8.65 -3.29 17.05
N LYS A 53 -9.46 -3.81 16.15
CA LYS A 53 -9.00 -4.38 14.89
C LYS A 53 -8.38 -3.33 13.97
N THR A 54 -8.86 -2.09 14.01
CA THR A 54 -8.30 -1.00 13.20
C THR A 54 -6.83 -0.76 13.51
N LYS A 55 -6.45 -0.74 14.78
CA LYS A 55 -5.05 -0.55 15.18
C LYS A 55 -4.16 -1.67 14.65
N TRP A 56 -4.62 -2.90 14.77
CA TRP A 56 -3.90 -4.06 14.27
C TRP A 56 -3.69 -4.00 12.76
N ILE A 57 -4.75 -3.66 12.01
CA ILE A 57 -4.68 -3.53 10.55
C ILE A 57 -3.74 -2.39 10.16
N HIS A 58 -3.85 -1.23 10.81
CA HIS A 58 -3.00 -0.06 10.55
C HIS A 58 -1.52 -0.41 10.72
N GLU A 59 -1.17 -1.00 11.85
CA GLU A 59 0.23 -1.38 12.13
C GLU A 59 0.75 -2.39 11.10
N GLY A 60 -0.06 -3.39 10.76
CA GLY A 60 0.32 -4.40 9.77
C GLY A 60 0.50 -3.82 8.38
N VAL A 61 -0.41 -2.96 7.93
CA VAL A 61 -0.35 -2.32 6.61
C VAL A 61 0.89 -1.43 6.50
N VAL A 62 1.13 -0.56 7.47
CA VAL A 62 2.30 0.34 7.46
C VAL A 62 3.59 -0.46 7.48
N SER A 63 3.68 -1.49 8.33
CA SER A 63 4.83 -2.38 8.40
C SER A 63 5.05 -3.16 7.10
N GLY A 64 3.97 -3.60 6.45
CA GLY A 64 4.04 -4.32 5.19
C GLY A 64 4.55 -3.45 4.04
N ILE A 65 4.08 -2.22 3.96
CA ILE A 65 4.54 -1.24 2.97
C ILE A 65 6.03 -0.98 3.17
N ALA A 66 6.46 -0.72 4.40
CA ALA A 66 7.87 -0.49 4.73
C ALA A 66 8.71 -1.74 4.50
N GLY A 67 8.21 -2.91 4.91
CA GLY A 67 8.93 -4.18 4.80
C GLY A 67 9.26 -4.59 3.37
N TYR A 68 8.42 -4.22 2.41
CA TYR A 68 8.68 -4.47 1.00
C TYR A 68 9.36 -3.28 0.30
N GLY A 69 8.90 -2.05 0.58
CA GLY A 69 9.40 -0.85 -0.08
C GLY A 69 10.84 -0.50 0.28
N ASN A 70 11.20 -0.62 1.56
CA ASN A 70 12.53 -0.27 2.02
C ASN A 70 13.64 -1.12 1.37
N PRO A 71 13.52 -2.46 1.30
CA PRO A 71 14.53 -3.28 0.63
C PRO A 71 14.70 -2.97 -0.85
N LEU A 72 13.66 -2.49 -1.53
CA LEU A 72 13.73 -2.11 -2.94
C LEU A 72 14.49 -0.80 -3.15
N GLY A 73 14.65 0.02 -2.11
CA GLY A 73 15.34 1.30 -2.21
C GLY A 73 14.60 2.35 -3.03
N ILE A 74 13.30 2.18 -3.26
CA ILE A 74 12.48 3.12 -4.02
C ILE A 74 11.91 4.17 -3.08
N PRO A 75 12.05 5.49 -3.39
CA PRO A 75 11.50 6.53 -2.54
C PRO A 75 9.97 6.45 -2.41
N HIS A 76 9.47 6.55 -1.21
CA HIS A 76 8.05 6.70 -0.91
C HIS A 76 7.73 8.20 -0.82
N ILE A 77 7.14 8.76 -1.87
CA ILE A 77 7.03 10.21 -2.04
C ILE A 77 5.70 10.80 -1.62
N ALA A 78 4.67 9.97 -1.45
CA ALA A 78 3.32 10.45 -1.12
C ALA A 78 2.59 9.43 -0.26
N GLY A 79 1.85 9.94 0.71
CA GLY A 79 0.98 9.12 1.54
C GLY A 79 -0.24 9.94 1.94
N ASP A 80 -1.38 9.27 2.02
CA ASP A 80 -2.65 9.88 2.40
C ASP A 80 -3.37 8.93 3.34
N LEU A 81 -3.74 9.40 4.53
CA LEU A 81 -4.25 8.56 5.60
C LEU A 81 -5.47 9.20 6.25
N TYR A 82 -6.59 8.48 6.21
CA TYR A 82 -7.84 8.89 6.87
C TYR A 82 -8.45 7.75 7.65
N TYR A 83 -9.21 8.10 8.68
CA TYR A 83 -9.94 7.16 9.52
C TYR A 83 -11.43 7.49 9.49
N ASP A 84 -12.26 6.47 9.29
CA ASP A 84 -13.70 6.60 9.29
C ASP A 84 -14.32 5.26 9.70
N GLU A 85 -15.37 5.29 10.50
CA GLU A 85 -16.03 4.07 10.98
C GLU A 85 -16.57 3.18 9.85
N ASP A 86 -16.86 3.74 8.69
CA ASP A 86 -17.31 2.98 7.52
C ASP A 86 -16.28 1.98 7.03
N TYR A 87 -15.00 2.16 7.39
CA TYR A 87 -13.92 1.24 7.04
C TYR A 87 -13.60 0.21 8.13
N ASN A 88 -14.42 0.09 9.19
CA ASN A 88 -14.14 -0.84 10.29
C ASN A 88 -14.01 -2.30 9.84
N ASP A 89 -14.85 -2.72 8.90
CA ASP A 89 -14.89 -4.09 8.42
C ASP A 89 -14.15 -4.31 7.11
N ASN A 90 -13.72 -3.25 6.46
CA ASN A 90 -12.99 -3.33 5.20
C ASN A 90 -12.18 -2.07 4.96
N CYS A 91 -10.89 -2.14 5.21
CA CYS A 91 -9.96 -1.04 4.97
C CYS A 91 -9.77 -0.79 3.47
N LEU A 92 -9.27 0.40 3.13
CA LEU A 92 -8.84 0.73 1.78
C LEU A 92 -7.32 0.84 1.77
N VAL A 93 -6.67 0.05 0.94
CA VAL A 93 -5.23 0.11 0.72
C VAL A 93 -4.99 0.26 -0.78
N ALA A 94 -4.61 1.44 -1.19
CA ALA A 94 -4.31 1.74 -2.59
C ALA A 94 -2.84 2.14 -2.72
N VAL A 95 -2.17 1.63 -3.73
CA VAL A 95 -0.75 1.85 -3.96
C VAL A 95 -0.53 2.36 -5.38
N ILE A 96 0.36 3.33 -5.51
CA ILE A 96 0.75 3.91 -6.79
C ILE A 96 2.25 3.72 -6.97
N ALA A 97 2.67 3.32 -8.16
CA ALA A 97 4.08 3.28 -8.55
C ALA A 97 4.27 4.08 -9.82
N ALA A 98 5.33 4.88 -9.85
CA ALA A 98 5.70 5.67 -11.01
C ALA A 98 7.05 5.22 -11.55
N GLY A 99 7.17 5.15 -12.86
CA GLY A 99 8.40 4.73 -13.53
C GLY A 99 8.69 5.55 -14.79
N ILE A 100 9.95 5.55 -15.17
CA ILE A 100 10.41 6.24 -16.37
C ILE A 100 10.71 5.20 -17.45
N VAL A 101 10.09 5.37 -18.59
CA VAL A 101 10.38 4.57 -19.80
C VAL A 101 11.33 5.37 -20.67
N ARG A 102 12.45 4.75 -21.02
CA ARG A 102 13.48 5.41 -21.83
C ARG A 102 13.52 4.84 -23.23
#